data_8b11cd6cad2e667d4b0b80c3a500a575
#
_entry.id   8b11cd6cad2e667d4b0b80c3a500a575
#
_cell.length_a   1.000
_cell.length_b   1.000
_cell.length_c   1.000
_cell.angle_alpha   90.00
_cell.angle_beta   90.00
_cell.angle_gamma   90.00
#
_symmetry.space_group_name_H-M   'P 1'
#
loop_
_entity.id
_entity.type
_entity.pdbx_description
1 polymer ?
#
loop_
_entity_poly.entity_id
_entity_poly.type
_entity_poly.pdbx_seq_one_letter_code
_entity_poly.pdbx_strand_id
1 'polypeptide(L)'
;MKYYLIAGEASGDLHGCNLMRALLSLDPEADIRFWGGDRMSSVAEGAPHAHITQVRHIRDLAFMGFIEVLSHLSTVLGNIKFCKSDILNFHPDVVVFIDYPGFNLKIAKFTHSHGFRNVYYISPQIWAWKKGRIRPMRRDLDGLCYILPTEQKFYSENSFPQAFYVGHPLLDEVERYRTSENHNTVKSSKPVIALLPGSRKQELKRVLPAMLHLAKNHCEYQFTIAGMRLIGEDLYRQIITENIDNVTVVYDCTYDLLASSYAAIVCSGTATLETGLFRVPQVVCYQCNRLSAAIARVFIASRIKYISLINLIDDSPVICELIQGDYNYERLEKEFGKITVDKEAREDILSGYDRVIGLLGGTGASQRTATKIIEIANGK
;
A
#
# COMPACT_ATOMS: atom_id res chain seq x y z
N MET A 1 21.78 17.65 -4.81
CA MET A 1 21.70 16.69 -5.93
C MET A 1 20.36 16.83 -6.66
N LYS A 2 20.27 16.32 -7.90
CA LYS A 2 19.02 16.32 -8.70
C LYS A 2 18.35 14.94 -8.66
N TYR A 3 17.12 14.90 -8.19
CA TYR A 3 16.33 13.66 -8.07
C TYR A 3 15.09 13.72 -8.94
N TYR A 4 14.78 12.63 -9.64
CA TYR A 4 13.52 12.49 -10.38
C TYR A 4 12.72 11.34 -9.82
N LEU A 5 11.62 11.61 -9.10
CA LEU A 5 10.81 10.61 -8.42
C LEU A 5 9.52 10.31 -9.19
N ILE A 6 9.14 9.03 -9.32
CA ILE A 6 7.90 8.64 -10.01
C ILE A 6 7.07 7.73 -9.12
N ALA A 7 5.96 8.27 -8.62
CA ALA A 7 4.88 7.54 -7.97
C ALA A 7 3.60 7.65 -8.83
N GLY A 8 2.85 6.57 -8.96
CA GLY A 8 1.67 6.53 -9.85
C GLY A 8 0.34 6.29 -9.14
N GLU A 9 0.35 6.02 -7.83
CA GLU A 9 -0.82 5.65 -7.04
C GLU A 9 -0.78 6.32 -5.65
N ALA A 10 -1.91 6.32 -4.94
CA ALA A 10 -2.02 6.96 -3.62
C ALA A 10 -1.07 6.37 -2.56
N SER A 11 -0.82 5.05 -2.61
CA SER A 11 0.20 4.41 -1.75
C SER A 11 1.60 4.88 -2.09
N GLY A 12 1.90 5.01 -3.39
CA GLY A 12 3.17 5.55 -3.87
C GLY A 12 3.38 7.02 -3.47
N ASP A 13 2.32 7.83 -3.46
CA ASP A 13 2.35 9.23 -2.99
C ASP A 13 2.69 9.31 -1.49
N LEU A 14 2.10 8.46 -0.66
CA LEU A 14 2.42 8.37 0.76
C LEU A 14 3.90 8.01 0.99
N HIS A 15 4.36 6.94 0.35
CA HIS A 15 5.74 6.47 0.50
C HIS A 15 6.74 7.42 -0.14
N GLY A 16 6.38 8.07 -1.25
CA GLY A 16 7.15 9.12 -1.90
C GLY A 16 7.32 10.36 -1.02
N CYS A 17 6.27 10.78 -0.33
CA CYS A 17 6.31 11.87 0.64
C CYS A 17 7.34 11.60 1.75
N ASN A 18 7.32 10.39 2.34
CA ASN A 18 8.27 10.01 3.39
C ASN A 18 9.70 9.91 2.87
N LEU A 19 9.88 9.36 1.68
CA LEU A 19 11.17 9.30 1.04
C LEU A 19 11.73 10.70 0.75
N MET A 20 10.90 11.63 0.24
CA MET A 20 11.32 13.02 0.01
C MET A 20 11.77 13.70 1.30
N ARG A 21 11.02 13.53 2.41
CA ARG A 21 11.45 14.06 3.71
C ARG A 21 12.78 13.49 4.17
N ALA A 22 12.99 12.17 3.97
CA ALA A 22 14.25 11.53 4.29
C ALA A 22 15.41 12.01 3.40
N LEU A 23 15.18 12.20 2.10
CA LEU A 23 16.17 12.77 1.18
C LEU A 23 16.54 14.19 1.60
N LEU A 24 15.57 15.05 1.90
CA LEU A 24 15.79 16.42 2.32
C LEU A 24 16.51 16.53 3.67
N SER A 25 16.35 15.57 4.56
CA SER A 25 17.13 15.52 5.81
C SER A 25 18.62 15.23 5.59
N LEU A 26 18.96 14.56 4.47
CA LEU A 26 20.34 14.23 4.09
C LEU A 26 20.92 15.19 3.05
N ASP A 27 20.09 15.80 2.23
CA ASP A 27 20.43 16.76 1.17
C ASP A 27 19.42 17.92 1.18
N PRO A 28 19.62 18.90 2.08
CA PRO A 28 18.67 20.03 2.26
C PRO A 28 18.53 20.93 1.03
N GLU A 29 19.51 20.94 0.13
CA GLU A 29 19.52 21.74 -1.11
C GLU A 29 19.14 20.90 -2.34
N ALA A 30 18.43 19.78 -2.14
CA ALA A 30 18.03 18.88 -3.22
C ALA A 30 17.15 19.60 -4.27
N ASP A 31 17.40 19.29 -5.55
CA ASP A 31 16.51 19.66 -6.65
C ASP A 31 15.68 18.45 -7.04
N ILE A 32 14.39 18.44 -6.67
CA ILE A 32 13.50 17.30 -6.81
C ILE A 32 12.40 17.61 -7.82
N ARG A 33 12.34 16.82 -8.91
CA ARG A 33 11.17 16.76 -9.79
C ARG A 33 10.43 15.48 -9.54
N PHE A 34 9.09 15.55 -9.46
CA PHE A 34 8.34 14.35 -9.12
C PHE A 34 6.98 14.24 -9.83
N TRP A 35 6.56 13.00 -10.00
CA TRP A 35 5.20 12.57 -10.29
C TRP A 35 4.62 12.00 -8.99
N GLY A 36 3.54 12.57 -8.50
CA GLY A 36 2.98 12.22 -7.21
C GLY A 36 1.66 12.94 -6.93
N GLY A 37 1.16 12.84 -5.72
CA GLY A 37 -0.07 13.47 -5.29
C GLY A 37 0.13 14.62 -4.32
N ASP A 38 -0.95 14.94 -3.61
CA ASP A 38 -0.99 16.06 -2.66
C ASP A 38 -0.01 15.88 -1.47
N ARG A 39 0.27 14.63 -1.05
CA ARG A 39 1.21 14.33 0.05
C ARG A 39 2.65 14.66 -0.32
N MET A 40 3.10 14.26 -1.50
CA MET A 40 4.42 14.63 -2.00
C MET A 40 4.52 16.14 -2.21
N SER A 41 3.46 16.79 -2.72
CA SER A 41 3.42 18.23 -2.91
C SER A 41 3.56 19.01 -1.61
N SER A 42 2.94 18.54 -0.53
CA SER A 42 3.02 19.22 0.79
C SER A 42 4.44 19.24 1.39
N VAL A 43 5.35 18.43 0.89
CA VAL A 43 6.75 18.43 1.38
C VAL A 43 7.47 19.75 1.06
N ALA A 44 7.09 20.40 -0.05
CA ALA A 44 7.68 21.68 -0.46
C ALA A 44 7.48 22.80 0.58
N GLU A 45 6.37 22.79 1.32
CA GLU A 45 6.06 23.81 2.34
C GLU A 45 7.07 23.80 3.50
N GLY A 46 7.66 22.64 3.80
CA GLY A 46 8.64 22.47 4.90
C GLY A 46 10.11 22.52 4.47
N ALA A 47 10.42 22.81 3.19
CA ALA A 47 11.76 22.71 2.62
C ALA A 47 12.19 23.99 1.87
N PRO A 48 12.44 25.12 2.55
CA PRO A 48 12.66 26.43 1.92
C PRO A 48 13.96 26.51 1.10
N HIS A 49 14.91 25.61 1.30
CA HIS A 49 16.19 25.59 0.59
C HIS A 49 16.23 24.60 -0.59
N ALA A 50 15.22 23.77 -0.72
CA ALA A 50 15.13 22.79 -1.80
C ALA A 50 14.28 23.31 -2.97
N HIS A 51 14.64 22.87 -4.20
CA HIS A 51 13.81 23.09 -5.36
C HIS A 51 12.90 21.87 -5.58
N ILE A 52 11.60 22.02 -5.32
CA ILE A 52 10.64 20.90 -5.45
C ILE A 52 9.59 21.25 -6.51
N THR A 53 9.55 20.46 -7.58
CA THR A 53 8.64 20.69 -8.71
C THR A 53 7.76 19.46 -8.96
N GLN A 54 6.44 19.60 -8.81
CA GLN A 54 5.50 18.60 -9.25
C GLN A 54 5.32 18.66 -10.78
N VAL A 55 5.66 17.57 -11.46
CA VAL A 55 5.59 17.45 -12.93
C VAL A 55 4.21 16.96 -13.39
N ARG A 56 3.66 15.98 -12.67
CA ARG A 56 2.33 15.39 -12.92
C ARG A 56 1.69 14.96 -11.62
N HIS A 57 0.38 15.18 -11.53
CA HIS A 57 -0.41 14.70 -10.41
C HIS A 57 -0.93 13.27 -10.68
N ILE A 58 -0.98 12.41 -9.64
CA ILE A 58 -1.47 11.02 -9.76
C ILE A 58 -2.91 10.93 -10.26
N ARG A 59 -3.75 11.96 -10.08
CA ARG A 59 -5.10 12.05 -10.65
C ARG A 59 -5.10 11.92 -12.18
N ASP A 60 -4.05 12.45 -12.83
CA ASP A 60 -3.89 12.41 -14.28
C ASP A 60 -3.37 11.04 -14.78
N LEU A 61 -2.95 10.17 -13.84
CA LEU A 61 -2.40 8.85 -14.10
C LEU A 61 -3.37 7.71 -13.75
N ALA A 62 -4.44 8.01 -13.02
CA ALA A 62 -5.35 7.04 -12.40
C ALA A 62 -6.29 6.37 -13.43
N PHE A 63 -5.73 5.62 -14.35
CA PHE A 63 -6.46 4.67 -15.18
C PHE A 63 -6.33 3.27 -14.56
N MET A 64 -7.24 2.93 -13.63
CA MET A 64 -7.22 1.66 -12.92
C MET A 64 -8.26 0.70 -13.49
N GLY A 65 -7.78 -0.30 -14.21
CA GLY A 65 -8.55 -1.40 -14.75
C GLY A 65 -8.02 -1.79 -16.13
N PHE A 66 -8.05 -3.08 -16.45
CA PHE A 66 -7.55 -3.57 -17.74
C PHE A 66 -8.32 -2.94 -18.93
N ILE A 67 -9.63 -2.71 -18.75
CA ILE A 67 -10.50 -2.08 -19.76
C ILE A 67 -10.24 -0.58 -19.83
N GLU A 68 -10.04 0.11 -18.71
CA GLU A 68 -9.76 1.54 -18.65
C GLU A 68 -8.39 1.87 -19.24
N VAL A 69 -7.38 1.03 -19.01
CA VAL A 69 -6.05 1.17 -19.64
C VAL A 69 -6.12 1.02 -21.15
N LEU A 70 -6.97 0.12 -21.67
CA LEU A 70 -7.15 -0.05 -23.13
C LEU A 70 -7.85 1.16 -23.77
N SER A 71 -8.84 1.74 -23.11
CA SER A 71 -9.55 2.93 -23.62
C SER A 71 -8.71 4.21 -23.59
N HIS A 72 -7.66 4.27 -22.74
CA HIS A 72 -6.77 5.43 -22.60
C HIS A 72 -5.31 5.16 -22.99
N LEU A 73 -5.10 4.21 -23.89
CA LEU A 73 -3.75 3.81 -24.33
C LEU A 73 -2.93 4.97 -24.89
N SER A 74 -3.56 5.89 -25.63
CA SER A 74 -2.93 7.10 -26.18
C SER A 74 -2.40 8.02 -25.07
N THR A 75 -3.16 8.21 -24.00
CA THR A 75 -2.77 9.02 -22.84
C THR A 75 -1.58 8.38 -22.10
N VAL A 76 -1.62 7.06 -21.92
CA VAL A 76 -0.50 6.33 -21.29
C VAL A 76 0.78 6.46 -22.12
N LEU A 77 0.68 6.31 -23.44
CA LEU A 77 1.83 6.47 -24.34
C LEU A 77 2.34 7.93 -24.38
N GLY A 78 1.42 8.90 -24.35
CA GLY A 78 1.73 10.33 -24.24
C GLY A 78 2.49 10.63 -22.94
N ASN A 79 2.03 10.10 -21.80
CA ASN A 79 2.69 10.25 -20.50
C ASN A 79 4.10 9.62 -20.51
N ILE A 80 4.29 8.44 -21.11
CA ILE A 80 5.61 7.82 -21.26
C ILE A 80 6.55 8.72 -22.09
N LYS A 81 6.07 9.25 -23.22
CA LYS A 81 6.87 10.13 -24.07
C LYS A 81 7.25 11.41 -23.36
N PHE A 82 6.30 12.03 -22.67
CA PHE A 82 6.51 13.25 -21.90
C PHE A 82 7.53 13.00 -20.76
N CYS A 83 7.36 11.94 -19.95
CA CYS A 83 8.27 11.59 -18.87
C CYS A 83 9.72 11.43 -19.36
N LYS A 84 9.91 10.73 -20.48
CA LYS A 84 11.24 10.55 -21.10
C LYS A 84 11.87 11.87 -21.49
N SER A 85 11.11 12.76 -22.15
CA SER A 85 11.59 14.08 -22.56
C SER A 85 11.93 14.95 -21.35
N ASP A 86 11.10 14.91 -20.32
CA ASP A 86 11.30 15.71 -19.11
C ASP A 86 12.55 15.25 -18.31
N ILE A 87 12.78 13.94 -18.21
CA ILE A 87 14.00 13.39 -17.58
C ILE A 87 15.25 13.83 -18.36
N LEU A 88 15.25 13.76 -19.68
CA LEU A 88 16.38 14.21 -20.51
C LEU A 88 16.67 15.71 -20.32
N ASN A 89 15.63 16.54 -20.26
CA ASN A 89 15.78 17.98 -20.07
C ASN A 89 16.26 18.35 -18.67
N PHE A 90 15.77 17.64 -17.65
CA PHE A 90 16.15 17.91 -16.26
C PHE A 90 17.54 17.37 -15.92
N HIS A 91 17.93 16.26 -16.56
CA HIS A 91 19.22 15.58 -16.36
C HIS A 91 19.50 15.26 -14.89
N PRO A 92 18.67 14.39 -14.25
CA PRO A 92 18.83 14.05 -12.84
C PRO A 92 20.08 13.20 -12.59
N ASP A 93 20.62 13.30 -11.38
CA ASP A 93 21.71 12.43 -10.90
C ASP A 93 21.18 10.99 -10.68
N VAL A 94 19.90 10.86 -10.28
CA VAL A 94 19.25 9.58 -10.07
C VAL A 94 17.74 9.67 -10.36
N VAL A 95 17.20 8.61 -10.98
CA VAL A 95 15.76 8.40 -11.17
C VAL A 95 15.27 7.36 -10.17
N VAL A 96 14.26 7.72 -9.39
CA VAL A 96 13.68 6.89 -8.34
C VAL A 96 12.27 6.47 -8.72
N PHE A 97 12.07 5.17 -8.86
CA PHE A 97 10.79 4.56 -9.18
C PHE A 97 10.13 4.04 -7.91
N ILE A 98 8.89 4.47 -7.64
CA ILE A 98 8.15 4.07 -6.44
C ILE A 98 6.96 3.22 -6.89
N ASP A 99 7.00 1.90 -6.62
CA ASP A 99 5.97 0.94 -7.08
C ASP A 99 5.59 1.14 -8.57
N TYR A 100 4.31 1.06 -8.95
CA TYR A 100 3.77 1.36 -10.30
C TYR A 100 4.51 0.67 -11.47
N PRO A 101 4.68 -0.65 -11.44
CA PRO A 101 5.63 -1.36 -12.31
C PRO A 101 5.27 -1.33 -13.79
N GLY A 102 4.01 -1.13 -14.15
CA GLY A 102 3.54 -1.06 -15.53
C GLY A 102 4.15 0.10 -16.31
N PHE A 103 4.35 1.22 -15.66
CA PHE A 103 4.95 2.44 -16.19
C PHE A 103 6.44 2.50 -15.88
N ASN A 104 6.79 2.37 -14.60
CA ASN A 104 8.14 2.58 -14.09
C ASN A 104 9.20 1.68 -14.75
N LEU A 105 8.92 0.39 -14.99
CA LEU A 105 9.88 -0.49 -15.66
C LEU A 105 10.14 -0.11 -17.13
N LYS A 106 9.20 0.56 -17.81
CA LYS A 106 9.42 1.07 -19.17
C LYS A 106 10.31 2.31 -19.18
N ILE A 107 10.14 3.17 -18.17
CA ILE A 107 11.01 4.34 -17.97
C ILE A 107 12.39 3.89 -17.54
N ALA A 108 12.52 2.95 -16.58
CA ALA A 108 13.80 2.41 -16.12
C ALA A 108 14.66 1.86 -17.26
N LYS A 109 14.06 1.10 -18.18
CA LYS A 109 14.76 0.64 -19.39
C LYS A 109 15.30 1.80 -20.24
N PHE A 110 14.51 2.85 -20.39
CA PHE A 110 14.90 4.03 -21.18
C PHE A 110 16.02 4.81 -20.48
N THR A 111 15.88 5.12 -19.22
CA THR A 111 16.88 5.90 -18.44
C THR A 111 18.20 5.14 -18.35
N HIS A 112 18.18 3.82 -18.14
CA HIS A 112 19.37 2.98 -18.18
C HIS A 112 20.09 3.09 -19.53
N SER A 113 19.36 3.02 -20.66
CA SER A 113 19.96 3.14 -22.00
C SER A 113 20.55 4.53 -22.30
N HIS A 114 20.23 5.55 -21.49
CA HIS A 114 20.77 6.91 -21.58
C HIS A 114 21.78 7.22 -20.47
N GLY A 115 22.21 6.22 -19.72
CA GLY A 115 23.29 6.35 -18.71
C GLY A 115 22.85 6.96 -17.39
N PHE A 116 21.55 7.11 -17.12
CA PHE A 116 21.06 7.57 -15.80
C PHE A 116 21.12 6.46 -14.77
N ARG A 117 21.34 6.82 -13.50
CA ARG A 117 21.24 5.93 -12.35
C ARG A 117 19.76 5.69 -12.03
N ASN A 118 19.42 4.43 -11.76
CA ASN A 118 18.05 3.99 -11.53
C ASN A 118 17.92 3.26 -10.19
N VAL A 119 17.09 3.79 -9.30
CA VAL A 119 16.74 3.11 -8.04
C VAL A 119 15.24 2.81 -8.03
N TYR A 120 14.90 1.58 -7.66
CA TYR A 120 13.51 1.18 -7.51
C TYR A 120 13.18 0.97 -6.03
N TYR A 121 12.19 1.68 -5.52
CA TYR A 121 11.69 1.58 -4.16
C TYR A 121 10.31 0.94 -4.16
N ILE A 122 10.07 0.01 -3.25
CA ILE A 122 8.88 -0.84 -3.16
C ILE A 122 8.79 -1.76 -4.38
N SER A 123 9.53 -2.85 -4.31
CA SER A 123 9.58 -3.84 -5.37
C SER A 123 8.20 -4.36 -5.77
N PRO A 124 7.92 -4.47 -7.07
CA PRO A 124 6.74 -5.21 -7.49
C PRO A 124 6.88 -6.67 -7.09
N GLN A 125 5.78 -7.28 -6.64
CA GLN A 125 5.75 -8.69 -6.19
C GLN A 125 5.97 -9.69 -7.35
N ILE A 126 7.14 -9.60 -8.01
CA ILE A 126 7.47 -10.41 -9.19
C ILE A 126 7.67 -11.90 -8.85
N TRP A 127 8.02 -12.20 -7.60
CA TRP A 127 8.16 -13.56 -7.09
C TRP A 127 6.83 -14.33 -7.17
N ALA A 128 5.70 -13.63 -7.06
CA ALA A 128 4.37 -14.20 -7.06
C ALA A 128 3.87 -14.60 -8.47
N TRP A 129 4.03 -13.75 -9.49
CA TRP A 129 3.35 -13.95 -10.77
C TRP A 129 4.12 -13.52 -12.03
N LYS A 130 5.16 -12.73 -11.95
CA LYS A 130 5.95 -12.25 -13.11
C LYS A 130 7.45 -12.42 -12.92
N LYS A 131 7.89 -13.61 -12.51
CA LYS A 131 9.32 -13.95 -12.27
C LYS A 131 10.25 -13.55 -13.42
N GLY A 132 9.78 -13.58 -14.67
CA GLY A 132 10.58 -13.14 -15.83
C GLY A 132 11.01 -11.66 -15.82
N ARG A 133 10.40 -10.82 -14.99
CA ARG A 133 10.81 -9.41 -14.82
C ARG A 133 12.15 -9.25 -14.10
N ILE A 134 12.62 -10.28 -13.40
CA ILE A 134 13.89 -10.22 -12.66
C ILE A 134 15.06 -9.88 -13.57
N ARG A 135 15.13 -10.47 -14.78
CA ARG A 135 16.23 -10.23 -15.74
C ARG A 135 16.30 -8.78 -16.19
N PRO A 136 15.22 -8.16 -16.74
CA PRO A 136 15.26 -6.74 -17.08
C PRO A 136 15.49 -5.83 -15.86
N MET A 137 14.93 -6.14 -14.70
CA MET A 137 15.16 -5.33 -13.49
C MET A 137 16.62 -5.35 -13.09
N ARG A 138 17.27 -6.50 -13.06
CA ARG A 138 18.70 -6.64 -12.74
C ARG A 138 19.61 -5.91 -13.73
N ARG A 139 19.19 -5.79 -15.00
CA ARG A 139 19.95 -5.06 -16.02
C ARG A 139 19.75 -3.55 -15.91
N ASP A 140 18.51 -3.11 -15.67
CA ASP A 140 18.09 -1.72 -15.86
C ASP A 140 18.12 -0.91 -14.54
N LEU A 141 18.34 -1.56 -13.37
CA LEU A 141 18.38 -0.92 -12.06
C LEU A 141 19.76 -0.98 -11.43
N ASP A 142 20.25 0.14 -10.93
CA ASP A 142 21.46 0.23 -10.12
C ASP A 142 21.18 -0.12 -8.65
N GLY A 143 19.93 0.01 -8.20
CA GLY A 143 19.48 -0.41 -6.88
C GLY A 143 18.00 -0.77 -6.84
N LEU A 144 17.66 -1.77 -6.02
CA LEU A 144 16.31 -2.20 -5.71
C LEU A 144 16.10 -2.24 -4.20
N CYS A 145 15.31 -1.34 -3.67
CA CYS A 145 14.94 -1.28 -2.25
C CYS A 145 13.61 -2.02 -2.05
N TYR A 146 13.67 -3.27 -1.59
CA TYR A 146 12.49 -4.07 -1.30
C TYR A 146 12.08 -3.98 0.17
N ILE A 147 10.79 -4.19 0.44
CA ILE A 147 10.16 -3.90 1.74
C ILE A 147 9.62 -5.13 2.48
N LEU A 148 9.53 -6.29 1.82
CA LEU A 148 9.06 -7.52 2.45
C LEU A 148 10.25 -8.45 2.73
N PRO A 149 10.43 -8.93 3.98
CA PRO A 149 11.55 -9.83 4.32
C PRO A 149 11.51 -11.14 3.52
N THR A 150 10.32 -11.60 3.13
CA THR A 150 10.12 -12.79 2.29
C THR A 150 10.72 -12.68 0.88
N GLU A 151 10.96 -11.46 0.40
CA GLU A 151 11.58 -11.21 -0.92
C GLU A 151 13.09 -11.47 -0.93
N GLN A 152 13.74 -11.46 0.25
CA GLN A 152 15.19 -11.65 0.37
C GLN A 152 15.67 -12.94 -0.29
N LYS A 153 14.99 -14.05 0.00
CA LYS A 153 15.30 -15.36 -0.58
C LYS A 153 15.20 -15.32 -2.11
N PHE A 154 14.14 -14.71 -2.63
CA PHE A 154 13.92 -14.61 -4.07
C PHE A 154 15.02 -13.83 -4.78
N TYR A 155 15.45 -12.67 -4.24
CA TYR A 155 16.50 -11.87 -4.86
C TYR A 155 17.89 -12.51 -4.75
N SER A 156 18.20 -13.16 -3.62
CA SER A 156 19.46 -13.89 -3.45
C SER A 156 19.57 -15.09 -4.41
N GLU A 157 18.53 -15.91 -4.53
CA GLU A 157 18.48 -17.06 -5.44
C GLU A 157 18.56 -16.64 -6.92
N ASN A 158 18.18 -15.43 -7.27
CA ASN A 158 18.25 -14.89 -8.63
C ASN A 158 19.49 -14.02 -8.88
N SER A 159 20.48 -14.07 -8.00
CA SER A 159 21.76 -13.34 -8.13
C SER A 159 21.54 -11.85 -8.44
N PHE A 160 20.75 -11.16 -7.60
CA PHE A 160 20.49 -9.73 -7.72
C PHE A 160 21.17 -8.98 -6.56
N PRO A 161 22.50 -8.75 -6.62
CA PRO A 161 23.25 -8.15 -5.52
C PRO A 161 22.87 -6.70 -5.23
N GLN A 162 22.27 -5.99 -6.20
CA GLN A 162 21.79 -4.63 -6.02
C GLN A 162 20.41 -4.54 -5.36
N ALA A 163 19.85 -5.66 -4.84
CA ALA A 163 18.61 -5.68 -4.09
C ALA A 163 18.91 -5.57 -2.58
N PHE A 164 18.27 -4.58 -1.92
CA PHE A 164 18.51 -4.24 -0.52
C PHE A 164 17.19 -4.28 0.26
N TYR A 165 17.16 -5.00 1.38
CA TYR A 165 16.05 -4.92 2.31
C TYR A 165 16.13 -3.61 3.09
N VAL A 166 15.11 -2.77 2.97
CA VAL A 166 15.09 -1.46 3.63
C VAL A 166 14.10 -1.38 4.79
N GLY A 167 13.37 -2.46 5.09
CA GLY A 167 12.27 -2.46 6.04
C GLY A 167 10.95 -2.00 5.42
N HIS A 168 9.88 -2.09 6.18
CA HIS A 168 8.55 -1.75 5.66
C HIS A 168 8.13 -0.32 6.04
N PRO A 169 7.81 0.57 5.08
CA PRO A 169 7.54 1.98 5.36
C PRO A 169 6.28 2.24 6.20
N LEU A 170 5.37 1.29 6.32
CA LEU A 170 4.22 1.41 7.23
C LEU A 170 4.62 1.47 8.70
N LEU A 171 5.77 0.89 9.08
CA LEU A 171 6.29 1.06 10.45
C LEU A 171 6.59 2.53 10.73
N ASP A 172 7.17 3.25 9.77
CA ASP A 172 7.45 4.69 9.90
C ASP A 172 6.15 5.50 10.01
N GLU A 173 5.10 5.11 9.26
CA GLU A 173 3.79 5.77 9.29
C GLU A 173 3.07 5.56 10.61
N VAL A 174 3.01 4.32 11.10
CA VAL A 174 2.37 4.00 12.38
C VAL A 174 3.11 4.65 13.55
N GLU A 175 4.44 4.68 13.50
CA GLU A 175 5.23 5.36 14.55
C GLU A 175 5.01 6.87 14.52
N ARG A 176 4.96 7.48 13.35
CA ARG A 176 4.64 8.91 13.21
C ARG A 176 3.24 9.21 13.77
N TYR A 177 2.27 8.36 13.49
CA TYR A 177 0.96 8.48 14.07
C TYR A 177 1.04 8.42 15.60
N ARG A 178 1.68 7.40 16.18
CA ARG A 178 1.79 7.21 17.64
C ARG A 178 2.49 8.37 18.36
N THR A 179 3.45 9.01 17.73
CA THR A 179 4.21 10.15 18.27
C THR A 179 3.55 11.52 18.02
N SER A 180 2.49 11.56 17.22
CA SER A 180 1.72 12.78 16.95
C SER A 180 0.85 13.12 18.16
N GLU A 181 0.68 14.40 18.44
CA GLU A 181 -0.21 14.87 19.52
C GLU A 181 -1.68 15.00 19.10
N ASN A 182 -1.96 14.94 17.81
CA ASN A 182 -3.29 15.18 17.23
C ASN A 182 -3.99 13.86 16.90
N HIS A 183 -4.58 13.21 17.89
CA HIS A 183 -5.42 12.02 17.70
C HIS A 183 -6.89 12.34 17.89
N ASN A 184 -7.70 12.03 16.90
CA ASN A 184 -9.15 12.11 16.98
C ASN A 184 -9.73 10.71 17.25
N THR A 185 -9.64 10.25 18.50
CA THR A 185 -10.21 8.95 18.87
C THR A 185 -11.69 8.86 18.56
N VAL A 186 -12.09 7.77 17.94
CA VAL A 186 -13.51 7.45 17.71
C VAL A 186 -14.15 7.13 19.06
N LYS A 187 -14.99 8.04 19.57
CA LYS A 187 -15.67 7.86 20.87
C LYS A 187 -16.91 7.00 20.68
N SER A 188 -17.02 5.93 21.45
CA SER A 188 -18.20 5.08 21.54
C SER A 188 -18.35 4.51 22.93
N SER A 189 -19.59 4.32 23.38
CA SER A 189 -19.92 3.59 24.62
C SER A 189 -19.86 2.07 24.44
N LYS A 190 -19.81 1.59 23.17
CA LYS A 190 -19.71 0.18 22.79
C LYS A 190 -18.32 -0.11 22.21
N PRO A 191 -17.83 -1.36 22.28
CA PRO A 191 -16.60 -1.72 21.58
C PRO A 191 -16.72 -1.44 20.09
N VAL A 192 -15.70 -0.79 19.51
CA VAL A 192 -15.71 -0.37 18.09
C VAL A 192 -15.19 -1.49 17.21
N ILE A 193 -15.95 -1.83 16.17
CA ILE A 193 -15.53 -2.72 15.09
C ILE A 193 -15.20 -1.87 13.86
N ALA A 194 -13.93 -1.88 13.45
CA ALA A 194 -13.53 -1.19 12.24
C ALA A 194 -13.94 -1.98 11.00
N LEU A 195 -14.60 -1.31 10.06
CA LEU A 195 -14.91 -1.84 8.74
C LEU A 195 -14.03 -1.12 7.71
N LEU A 196 -13.08 -1.85 7.10
CA LEU A 196 -12.20 -1.34 6.05
C LEU A 196 -12.55 -2.02 4.72
N PRO A 197 -13.58 -1.52 4.00
CA PRO A 197 -14.15 -2.23 2.84
C PRO A 197 -13.34 -2.09 1.55
N GLY A 198 -12.16 -1.49 1.60
CA GLY A 198 -11.24 -1.31 0.48
C GLY A 198 -11.16 0.12 -0.03
N SER A 199 -10.18 0.35 -0.90
CA SER A 199 -9.85 1.66 -1.46
C SER A 199 -10.39 1.88 -2.89
N ARG A 200 -11.13 0.91 -3.44
CA ARG A 200 -11.68 0.96 -4.80
C ARG A 200 -13.20 0.83 -4.80
N LYS A 201 -13.86 1.57 -5.69
CA LYS A 201 -15.33 1.52 -5.85
C LYS A 201 -15.88 0.10 -6.02
N GLN A 202 -15.17 -0.76 -6.75
CA GLN A 202 -15.58 -2.14 -6.98
C GLN A 202 -15.43 -3.03 -5.74
N GLU A 203 -14.40 -2.82 -4.93
CA GLU A 203 -14.21 -3.52 -3.66
C GLU A 203 -15.33 -3.14 -2.70
N LEU A 204 -15.56 -1.84 -2.51
CA LEU A 204 -16.60 -1.30 -1.66
C LEU A 204 -17.98 -1.91 -1.97
N LYS A 205 -18.39 -1.90 -3.25
CA LYS A 205 -19.70 -2.44 -3.68
C LYS A 205 -19.87 -3.94 -3.39
N ARG A 206 -18.79 -4.69 -3.30
CA ARG A 206 -18.83 -6.15 -3.09
C ARG A 206 -18.68 -6.55 -1.63
N VAL A 207 -17.79 -5.86 -0.92
CA VAL A 207 -17.39 -6.26 0.43
C VAL A 207 -18.32 -5.62 1.48
N LEU A 208 -18.66 -4.34 1.35
CA LEU A 208 -19.43 -3.61 2.36
C LEU A 208 -20.83 -4.20 2.65
N PRO A 209 -21.63 -4.72 1.68
CA PRO A 209 -22.95 -5.24 1.98
C PRO A 209 -22.99 -6.36 3.02
N ALA A 210 -22.02 -7.30 2.96
CA ALA A 210 -21.95 -8.38 3.96
C ALA A 210 -21.50 -7.86 5.34
N MET A 211 -20.63 -6.85 5.38
CA MET A 211 -20.23 -6.18 6.63
C MET A 211 -21.43 -5.47 7.29
N LEU A 212 -22.28 -4.80 6.49
CA LEU A 212 -23.49 -4.15 6.98
C LEU A 212 -24.52 -5.15 7.49
N HIS A 213 -24.65 -6.31 6.80
CA HIS A 213 -25.53 -7.37 7.25
C HIS A 213 -25.09 -7.93 8.61
N LEU A 214 -23.78 -8.13 8.82
CA LEU A 214 -23.23 -8.51 10.11
C LEU A 214 -23.56 -7.46 11.19
N ALA A 215 -23.37 -6.18 10.91
CA ALA A 215 -23.61 -5.09 11.86
C ALA A 215 -25.06 -5.05 12.38
N LYS A 216 -26.05 -5.39 11.53
CA LYS A 216 -27.46 -5.43 11.93
C LYS A 216 -27.77 -6.46 13.03
N ASN A 217 -26.99 -7.55 13.10
CA ASN A 217 -27.21 -8.63 14.04
C ASN A 217 -26.38 -8.50 15.33
N HIS A 218 -25.50 -7.50 15.40
CA HIS A 218 -24.57 -7.28 16.52
C HIS A 218 -24.69 -5.87 17.07
N CYS A 219 -25.86 -5.55 17.66
CA CYS A 219 -26.11 -4.23 18.23
C CYS A 219 -25.30 -3.92 19.49
N GLU A 220 -24.65 -4.91 20.08
CA GLU A 220 -23.70 -4.76 21.21
C GLU A 220 -22.40 -4.07 20.83
N TYR A 221 -22.06 -4.00 19.52
CA TYR A 221 -20.88 -3.31 19.00
C TYR A 221 -21.28 -2.04 18.25
N GLN A 222 -20.33 -1.10 18.16
CA GLN A 222 -20.37 0.04 17.23
C GLN A 222 -19.54 -0.29 16.00
N PHE A 223 -20.15 -0.37 14.84
CA PHE A 223 -19.44 -0.57 13.58
C PHE A 223 -19.11 0.78 12.94
N THR A 224 -17.83 1.00 12.64
CA THR A 224 -17.38 2.25 12.05
C THR A 224 -16.65 1.97 10.74
N ILE A 225 -17.14 2.54 9.65
CA ILE A 225 -16.60 2.37 8.31
C ILE A 225 -15.49 3.39 8.09
N ALA A 226 -14.30 2.92 7.71
CA ALA A 226 -13.21 3.75 7.21
C ALA A 226 -13.54 4.19 5.76
N GLY A 227 -14.14 5.34 5.62
CA GLY A 227 -14.48 5.95 4.34
C GLY A 227 -13.29 6.72 3.75
N MET A 228 -13.24 6.79 2.43
CA MET A 228 -12.29 7.60 1.67
C MET A 228 -13.05 8.66 0.87
N ARG A 229 -12.79 9.96 1.09
CA ARG A 229 -13.43 11.05 0.32
C ARG A 229 -13.14 10.94 -1.17
N LEU A 230 -11.98 10.42 -1.55
CA LEU A 230 -11.60 10.20 -2.94
C LEU A 230 -12.55 9.26 -3.68
N ILE A 231 -13.17 8.30 -2.99
CA ILE A 231 -14.17 7.39 -3.59
C ILE A 231 -15.50 8.10 -3.85
N GLY A 232 -15.81 9.13 -3.04
CA GLY A 232 -17.04 9.90 -3.04
C GLY A 232 -18.05 9.41 -2.00
N GLU A 233 -18.52 10.32 -1.15
CA GLU A 233 -19.48 10.03 -0.06
C GLU A 233 -20.81 9.47 -0.59
N ASP A 234 -21.22 9.89 -1.78
CA ASP A 234 -22.47 9.42 -2.38
C ASP A 234 -22.49 7.90 -2.63
N LEU A 235 -21.32 7.30 -2.93
CA LEU A 235 -21.26 5.85 -3.12
C LEU A 235 -21.52 5.11 -1.81
N TYR A 236 -21.01 5.62 -0.67
CA TYR A 236 -21.32 5.04 0.64
C TYR A 236 -22.81 5.15 0.95
N ARG A 237 -23.44 6.30 0.70
CA ARG A 237 -24.89 6.52 0.87
C ARG A 237 -25.72 5.60 -0.02
N GLN A 238 -25.28 5.32 -1.25
CA GLN A 238 -25.96 4.38 -2.16
C GLN A 238 -25.90 2.93 -1.69
N ILE A 239 -24.86 2.52 -0.97
CA ILE A 239 -24.68 1.16 -0.47
C ILE A 239 -25.36 1.01 0.90
N ILE A 240 -25.28 2.03 1.75
CA ILE A 240 -25.93 2.08 3.07
C ILE A 240 -27.36 2.58 2.85
N THR A 241 -28.21 1.71 2.32
CA THR A 241 -29.60 2.05 1.94
C THR A 241 -30.56 2.16 3.14
N GLU A 242 -30.18 1.59 4.28
CA GLU A 242 -30.99 1.56 5.49
C GLU A 242 -30.24 2.26 6.62
N ASN A 243 -30.99 2.94 7.50
CA ASN A 243 -30.43 3.44 8.73
C ASN A 243 -30.15 2.26 9.68
N ILE A 244 -28.87 2.02 10.00
CA ILE A 244 -28.45 1.00 10.94
C ILE A 244 -27.85 1.75 12.13
N ASP A 245 -28.55 1.75 13.26
CA ASP A 245 -28.27 2.63 14.41
C ASP A 245 -26.82 2.50 14.96
N ASN A 246 -26.22 1.32 14.81
CA ASN A 246 -24.87 1.03 15.27
C ASN A 246 -23.81 1.09 14.14
N VAL A 247 -24.12 1.76 13.03
CA VAL A 247 -23.15 1.95 11.91
C VAL A 247 -22.91 3.44 11.69
N THR A 248 -21.62 3.81 11.63
CA THR A 248 -21.18 5.17 11.27
C THR A 248 -20.10 5.13 10.20
N VAL A 249 -19.90 6.23 9.48
CA VAL A 249 -18.83 6.40 8.51
C VAL A 249 -17.92 7.53 8.96
N VAL A 250 -16.62 7.28 9.02
CA VAL A 250 -15.60 8.29 9.26
C VAL A 250 -14.68 8.36 8.04
N TYR A 251 -14.26 9.56 7.65
CA TYR A 251 -13.54 9.77 6.41
C TYR A 251 -12.09 10.19 6.66
N ASP A 252 -11.15 9.51 5.94
CA ASP A 252 -9.73 9.82 5.89
C ASP A 252 -9.01 9.82 7.27
N CYS A 253 -9.55 9.07 8.25
CA CYS A 253 -9.01 8.92 9.61
C CYS A 253 -8.87 7.44 10.03
N THR A 254 -8.37 6.61 9.12
CA THR A 254 -8.22 5.16 9.33
C THR A 254 -7.40 4.83 10.57
N TYR A 255 -6.34 5.56 10.86
CA TYR A 255 -5.48 5.29 12.01
C TYR A 255 -6.15 5.65 13.34
N ASP A 256 -6.90 6.75 13.40
CA ASP A 256 -7.71 7.09 14.58
C ASP A 256 -8.77 6.03 14.85
N LEU A 257 -9.39 5.50 13.78
CA LEU A 257 -10.32 4.39 13.89
C LEU A 257 -9.63 3.12 14.40
N LEU A 258 -8.52 2.70 13.79
CA LEU A 258 -7.79 1.49 14.20
C LEU A 258 -7.29 1.59 15.65
N ALA A 259 -6.76 2.75 16.04
CA ALA A 259 -6.31 2.98 17.42
C ALA A 259 -7.44 2.86 18.48
N SER A 260 -8.69 3.04 18.05
CA SER A 260 -9.89 2.96 18.90
C SER A 260 -10.63 1.63 18.77
N SER A 261 -10.17 0.71 17.89
CA SER A 261 -10.93 -0.47 17.51
C SER A 261 -10.64 -1.68 18.37
N TYR A 262 -11.69 -2.42 18.70
CA TYR A 262 -11.64 -3.69 19.41
C TYR A 262 -11.32 -4.87 18.48
N ALA A 263 -11.88 -4.84 17.25
CA ALA A 263 -11.65 -5.80 16.19
C ALA A 263 -11.91 -5.14 14.83
N ALA A 264 -11.57 -5.81 13.72
CA ALA A 264 -11.74 -5.28 12.38
C ALA A 264 -12.17 -6.32 11.35
N ILE A 265 -12.92 -5.88 10.33
CA ILE A 265 -13.16 -6.64 9.09
C ILE A 265 -12.54 -5.84 7.95
N VAL A 266 -11.55 -6.44 7.27
CA VAL A 266 -10.62 -5.72 6.41
C VAL A 266 -10.61 -6.31 4.99
N CYS A 267 -10.85 -5.49 3.98
CA CYS A 267 -10.59 -5.89 2.60
C CYS A 267 -9.08 -6.09 2.37
N SER A 268 -8.72 -7.19 1.71
CA SER A 268 -7.31 -7.53 1.47
C SER A 268 -6.56 -6.39 0.75
N GLY A 269 -5.40 -6.05 1.28
CA GLY A 269 -4.53 -4.98 0.81
C GLY A 269 -3.57 -4.54 1.91
N THR A 270 -2.97 -3.38 1.74
CA THR A 270 -2.07 -2.74 2.71
C THR A 270 -2.72 -2.58 4.09
N ALA A 271 -4.04 -2.33 4.11
CA ALA A 271 -4.82 -2.17 5.35
C ALA A 271 -4.75 -3.38 6.29
N THR A 272 -4.49 -4.59 5.79
CA THR A 272 -4.32 -5.77 6.65
C THR A 272 -3.07 -5.67 7.52
N LEU A 273 -1.98 -5.14 6.97
CA LEU A 273 -0.77 -4.92 7.74
C LEU A 273 -0.93 -3.72 8.68
N GLU A 274 -1.53 -2.63 8.22
CA GLU A 274 -1.84 -1.48 9.09
C GLU A 274 -2.65 -1.92 10.31
N THR A 275 -3.71 -2.70 10.12
CA THR A 275 -4.54 -3.25 11.20
C THR A 275 -3.73 -4.12 12.17
N GLY A 276 -2.83 -4.97 11.65
CA GLY A 276 -1.93 -5.78 12.49
C GLY A 276 -0.93 -4.94 13.27
N LEU A 277 -0.39 -3.86 12.68
CA LEU A 277 0.51 -2.94 13.38
C LEU A 277 -0.18 -2.17 14.50
N PHE A 278 -1.49 -1.91 14.38
CA PHE A 278 -2.32 -1.39 15.48
C PHE A 278 -2.76 -2.47 16.47
N ARG A 279 -2.35 -3.75 16.27
CA ARG A 279 -2.70 -4.90 17.12
C ARG A 279 -4.21 -5.11 17.25
N VAL A 280 -4.95 -4.86 16.18
CA VAL A 280 -6.41 -5.07 16.12
C VAL A 280 -6.70 -6.43 15.49
N PRO A 281 -7.28 -7.41 16.23
CA PRO A 281 -7.67 -8.70 15.67
C PRO A 281 -8.61 -8.52 14.49
N GLN A 282 -8.38 -9.25 13.37
CA GLN A 282 -9.08 -8.99 12.13
C GLN A 282 -9.47 -10.26 11.38
N VAL A 283 -10.53 -10.15 10.58
CA VAL A 283 -10.89 -11.08 9.49
C VAL A 283 -10.65 -10.37 8.17
N VAL A 284 -9.94 -11.03 7.28
CA VAL A 284 -9.65 -10.48 5.94
C VAL A 284 -10.67 -10.99 4.93
N CYS A 285 -11.21 -10.07 4.15
CA CYS A 285 -12.20 -10.34 3.12
C CYS A 285 -11.67 -9.95 1.75
N TYR A 286 -11.95 -10.76 0.73
CA TYR A 286 -11.63 -10.40 -0.64
C TYR A 286 -12.63 -10.97 -1.63
N GLN A 287 -13.21 -10.09 -2.45
CA GLN A 287 -14.11 -10.49 -3.52
C GLN A 287 -13.87 -9.67 -4.78
N CYS A 288 -13.59 -10.33 -5.90
CA CYS A 288 -13.47 -9.70 -7.21
C CYS A 288 -14.49 -10.28 -8.21
N ASN A 289 -14.55 -9.73 -9.43
CA ASN A 289 -15.48 -10.24 -10.43
C ASN A 289 -15.12 -11.69 -10.85
N ARG A 290 -16.14 -12.45 -11.29
CA ARG A 290 -15.99 -13.87 -11.63
C ARG A 290 -14.91 -14.14 -12.68
N LEU A 291 -14.75 -13.25 -13.67
CA LEU A 291 -13.74 -13.37 -14.71
C LEU A 291 -12.33 -13.16 -14.15
N SER A 292 -12.14 -12.11 -13.35
CA SER A 292 -10.85 -11.87 -12.66
C SER A 292 -10.52 -13.00 -11.69
N ALA A 293 -11.52 -13.53 -10.97
CA ALA A 293 -11.35 -14.67 -10.07
C ALA A 293 -10.93 -15.95 -10.82
N ALA A 294 -11.53 -16.24 -11.97
CA ALA A 294 -11.14 -17.38 -12.80
C ALA A 294 -9.70 -17.26 -13.31
N ILE A 295 -9.32 -16.08 -13.79
CA ILE A 295 -7.94 -15.77 -14.22
C ILE A 295 -6.97 -15.90 -13.04
N ALA A 296 -7.30 -15.33 -11.89
CA ALA A 296 -6.48 -15.41 -10.69
C ALA A 296 -6.31 -16.87 -10.22
N ARG A 297 -7.38 -17.68 -10.25
CA ARG A 297 -7.33 -19.10 -9.88
C ARG A 297 -6.36 -19.89 -10.77
N VAL A 298 -6.34 -19.63 -12.08
CA VAL A 298 -5.47 -20.34 -13.03
C VAL A 298 -4.00 -19.92 -12.89
N PHE A 299 -3.73 -18.62 -12.69
CA PHE A 299 -2.37 -18.10 -12.75
C PHE A 299 -1.71 -17.86 -11.39
N ILE A 300 -2.49 -17.70 -10.34
CA ILE A 300 -2.02 -17.22 -9.03
C ILE A 300 -2.23 -18.24 -7.92
N ALA A 301 -3.35 -18.94 -7.88
CA ALA A 301 -3.72 -19.84 -6.78
C ALA A 301 -2.74 -21.01 -6.55
N SER A 302 -1.98 -21.43 -7.57
CA SER A 302 -0.94 -22.45 -7.42
C SER A 302 0.39 -21.92 -6.86
N ARG A 303 0.52 -20.57 -6.68
CA ARG A 303 1.80 -19.92 -6.34
C ARG A 303 1.74 -19.01 -5.11
N ILE A 304 0.54 -18.54 -4.76
CA ILE A 304 0.33 -17.66 -3.61
C ILE A 304 -0.55 -18.39 -2.61
N LYS A 305 0.00 -18.65 -1.44
CA LYS A 305 -0.68 -19.36 -0.34
C LYS A 305 -1.63 -18.44 0.43
N TYR A 306 -1.26 -17.16 0.56
CA TYR A 306 -1.98 -16.14 1.33
C TYR A 306 -2.12 -14.85 0.54
N ILE A 307 -3.19 -14.09 0.79
CA ILE A 307 -3.43 -12.79 0.12
C ILE A 307 -3.21 -11.58 1.04
N SER A 308 -3.22 -11.76 2.36
CA SER A 308 -2.91 -10.72 3.32
C SER A 308 -1.41 -10.59 3.55
N LEU A 309 -0.93 -9.38 3.76
CA LEU A 309 0.49 -9.16 4.07
C LEU A 309 0.90 -9.82 5.39
N ILE A 310 0.02 -9.89 6.38
CA ILE A 310 0.27 -10.55 7.66
C ILE A 310 0.64 -12.03 7.44
N ASN A 311 -0.23 -12.79 6.77
CA ASN A 311 0.01 -14.20 6.53
C ASN A 311 1.18 -14.45 5.57
N LEU A 312 1.39 -13.57 4.59
CA LEU A 312 2.52 -13.62 3.65
C LEU A 312 3.86 -13.42 4.35
N ILE A 313 3.94 -12.51 5.33
CA ILE A 313 5.18 -12.20 6.05
C ILE A 313 5.52 -13.32 7.02
N ASP A 314 4.55 -13.84 7.77
CA ASP A 314 4.73 -14.94 8.75
C ASP A 314 4.83 -16.33 8.07
N ASP A 315 4.45 -16.42 6.79
CA ASP A 315 4.26 -17.69 6.04
C ASP A 315 3.33 -18.69 6.77
N SER A 316 2.41 -18.17 7.58
CA SER A 316 1.44 -18.96 8.34
C SER A 316 0.05 -18.30 8.37
N PRO A 317 -1.04 -19.03 8.69
CA PRO A 317 -2.39 -18.48 8.76
C PRO A 317 -2.64 -17.76 10.09
N VAL A 318 -1.96 -16.64 10.33
CA VAL A 318 -2.13 -15.80 11.53
C VAL A 318 -3.56 -15.27 11.64
N ILE A 319 -4.13 -14.86 10.51
CA ILE A 319 -5.49 -14.30 10.41
C ILE A 319 -6.30 -15.05 9.38
N CYS A 320 -7.61 -15.14 9.59
CA CYS A 320 -8.52 -15.79 8.65
C CYS A 320 -8.69 -14.95 7.38
N GLU A 321 -8.60 -15.59 6.20
CA GLU A 321 -8.83 -14.98 4.89
C GLU A 321 -10.09 -15.60 4.25
N LEU A 322 -11.13 -14.80 4.09
CA LEU A 322 -12.37 -15.17 3.42
C LEU A 322 -12.34 -14.68 1.97
N ILE A 323 -12.09 -15.61 1.02
CA ILE A 323 -11.82 -15.28 -0.37
C ILE A 323 -12.98 -15.75 -1.25
N GLN A 324 -13.53 -14.87 -2.09
CA GLN A 324 -14.56 -15.21 -3.10
C GLN A 324 -15.80 -15.88 -2.47
N GLY A 325 -16.06 -17.15 -2.76
CA GLY A 325 -17.18 -17.91 -2.24
C GLY A 325 -17.12 -18.17 -0.74
N ASP A 326 -15.92 -18.15 -0.16
CA ASP A 326 -15.75 -18.25 1.30
C ASP A 326 -16.16 -16.97 2.02
N TYR A 327 -16.16 -15.82 1.34
CA TYR A 327 -16.71 -14.59 1.85
C TYR A 327 -18.24 -14.62 1.71
N ASN A 328 -18.86 -15.32 2.61
CA ASN A 328 -20.31 -15.41 2.79
C ASN A 328 -20.67 -15.11 4.25
N TYR A 329 -21.97 -14.86 4.48
CA TYR A 329 -22.42 -14.41 5.79
C TYR A 329 -22.12 -15.41 6.91
N GLU A 330 -22.42 -16.71 6.69
CA GLU A 330 -22.25 -17.76 7.70
C GLU A 330 -20.78 -17.88 8.16
N ARG A 331 -19.82 -17.87 7.20
CA ARG A 331 -18.41 -17.91 7.54
C ARG A 331 -17.91 -16.62 8.15
N LEU A 332 -18.41 -15.46 7.68
CA LEU A 332 -18.04 -14.17 8.26
C LEU A 332 -18.51 -14.09 9.72
N GLU A 333 -19.74 -14.51 10.02
CA GLU A 333 -20.31 -14.59 11.36
C GLU A 333 -19.44 -15.44 12.29
N LYS A 334 -19.09 -16.66 11.83
CA LYS A 334 -18.26 -17.59 12.58
C LYS A 334 -16.87 -16.98 12.92
N GLU A 335 -16.22 -16.40 11.93
CA GLU A 335 -14.87 -15.82 12.10
C GLU A 335 -14.92 -14.50 12.90
N PHE A 336 -16.04 -13.76 12.81
CA PHE A 336 -16.29 -12.58 13.65
C PHE A 336 -16.33 -12.97 15.13
N GLY A 337 -17.00 -14.08 15.49
CA GLY A 337 -17.00 -14.59 16.87
C GLY A 337 -15.60 -14.86 17.40
N LYS A 338 -14.68 -15.39 16.58
CA LYS A 338 -13.29 -15.64 16.98
C LYS A 338 -12.50 -14.37 17.30
N ILE A 339 -12.73 -13.30 16.54
CA ILE A 339 -12.02 -12.02 16.78
C ILE A 339 -12.69 -11.14 17.84
N THR A 340 -13.88 -11.49 18.31
CA THR A 340 -14.61 -10.70 19.31
C THR A 340 -14.81 -11.39 20.64
N VAL A 341 -15.21 -12.66 20.67
CA VAL A 341 -15.62 -13.39 21.88
C VAL A 341 -14.57 -14.41 22.33
N ASP A 342 -13.90 -15.07 21.39
CA ASP A 342 -12.93 -16.13 21.65
C ASP A 342 -11.59 -15.53 22.09
N LYS A 343 -11.28 -15.63 23.39
CA LYS A 343 -10.06 -15.05 23.96
C LYS A 343 -8.79 -15.74 23.46
N GLU A 344 -8.82 -17.07 23.34
CA GLU A 344 -7.66 -17.84 22.88
C GLU A 344 -7.32 -17.50 21.42
N ALA A 345 -8.32 -17.50 20.54
CA ALA A 345 -8.12 -17.10 19.15
C ALA A 345 -7.60 -15.65 19.01
N ARG A 346 -8.04 -14.74 19.86
CA ARG A 346 -7.53 -13.35 19.88
C ARG A 346 -6.07 -13.28 20.31
N GLU A 347 -5.69 -14.02 21.36
CA GLU A 347 -4.31 -14.09 21.83
C GLU A 347 -3.37 -14.69 20.79
N ASP A 348 -3.80 -15.73 20.08
CA ASP A 348 -3.05 -16.33 18.97
C ASP A 348 -2.80 -15.34 17.83
N ILE A 349 -3.83 -14.56 17.44
CA ILE A 349 -3.70 -13.51 16.44
C ILE A 349 -2.71 -12.45 16.88
N LEU A 350 -2.80 -11.97 18.12
CA LEU A 350 -1.90 -10.95 18.65
C LEU A 350 -0.45 -11.44 18.73
N SER A 351 -0.24 -12.69 19.13
CA SER A 351 1.08 -13.32 19.11
C SER A 351 1.64 -13.44 17.68
N GLY A 352 0.78 -13.73 16.72
CA GLY A 352 1.15 -13.71 15.30
C GLY A 352 1.56 -12.31 14.82
N TYR A 353 0.86 -11.27 15.25
CA TYR A 353 1.26 -9.90 14.94
C TYR A 353 2.63 -9.54 15.51
N ASP A 354 2.95 -9.99 16.73
CA ASP A 354 4.27 -9.75 17.33
C ASP A 354 5.38 -10.43 16.52
N ARG A 355 5.15 -11.64 15.99
CA ARG A 355 6.11 -12.29 15.07
C ARG A 355 6.28 -11.50 13.79
N VAL A 356 5.17 -11.07 13.15
CA VAL A 356 5.21 -10.26 11.92
C VAL A 356 5.97 -8.96 12.14
N ILE A 357 5.70 -8.23 13.23
CA ILE A 357 6.39 -6.99 13.58
C ILE A 357 7.90 -7.26 13.78
N GLY A 358 8.24 -8.35 14.47
CA GLY A 358 9.64 -8.78 14.62
C GLY A 358 10.35 -9.06 13.29
N LEU A 359 9.66 -9.73 12.35
CA LEU A 359 10.20 -10.02 11.00
C LEU A 359 10.38 -8.77 10.14
N LEU A 360 9.51 -7.78 10.29
CA LEU A 360 9.63 -6.50 9.57
C LEU A 360 10.81 -5.65 10.07
N GLY A 361 11.26 -5.88 11.29
CA GLY A 361 12.32 -5.13 11.92
C GLY A 361 11.85 -3.76 12.44
N GLY A 362 12.79 -2.82 12.54
CA GLY A 362 12.51 -1.49 13.09
C GLY A 362 12.04 -0.47 12.03
N THR A 363 11.65 0.68 12.52
CA THR A 363 11.39 1.90 11.72
C THR A 363 12.63 2.35 10.92
N GLY A 364 12.49 3.37 10.07
CA GLY A 364 13.58 3.98 9.31
C GLY A 364 13.72 3.44 7.88
N ALA A 365 12.68 2.81 7.33
CA ALA A 365 12.67 2.31 5.95
C ALA A 365 12.97 3.42 4.92
N SER A 366 12.30 4.56 5.07
CA SER A 366 12.48 5.73 4.19
C SER A 366 13.89 6.32 4.31
N GLN A 367 14.46 6.35 5.52
CA GLN A 367 15.82 6.86 5.77
C GLN A 367 16.88 5.93 5.15
N ARG A 368 16.76 4.61 5.35
CA ARG A 368 17.67 3.63 4.71
C ARG A 368 17.59 3.70 3.19
N THR A 369 16.38 3.88 2.65
CA THR A 369 16.18 4.05 1.21
C THR A 369 16.85 5.33 0.70
N ALA A 370 16.67 6.47 1.37
CA ALA A 370 17.28 7.73 1.01
C ALA A 370 18.83 7.65 1.04
N THR A 371 19.39 7.05 2.08
CA THR A 371 20.83 6.80 2.16
C THR A 371 21.33 5.97 0.97
N LYS A 372 20.64 4.88 0.65
CA LYS A 372 21.01 4.01 -0.48
C LYS A 372 20.90 4.72 -1.84
N ILE A 373 19.89 5.57 -2.02
CA ILE A 373 19.73 6.40 -3.24
C ILE A 373 20.94 7.33 -3.40
N ILE A 374 21.36 8.02 -2.33
CA ILE A 374 22.48 8.95 -2.35
C ILE A 374 23.81 8.21 -2.60
N GLU A 375 24.02 7.04 -1.99
CA GLU A 375 25.21 6.20 -2.24
C GLU A 375 25.29 5.83 -3.73
N ILE A 376 24.21 5.34 -4.32
CA ILE A 376 24.15 4.94 -5.74
C ILE A 376 24.35 6.15 -6.65
N ALA A 377 23.72 7.29 -6.36
CA ALA A 377 23.90 8.50 -7.14
C ALA A 377 25.35 8.99 -7.15
N ASN A 378 26.08 8.81 -6.03
CA ASN A 378 27.52 9.14 -5.90
C ASN A 378 28.46 8.06 -6.46
N GLY A 379 27.92 6.98 -7.05
CA GLY A 379 28.74 5.90 -7.63
C GLY A 379 29.39 4.96 -6.60
N LYS A 380 28.81 4.87 -5.40
CA LYS A 380 29.28 4.04 -4.28
C LYS A 380 28.46 2.77 -4.12
#